data_46129e7c330919b6425499595f3f18c8
#
_entry.id   46129e7c330919b6425499595f3f18c8
#
_cell.length_a   1.000
_cell.length_b   1.000
_cell.length_c   1.000
_cell.angle_alpha   90.00
_cell.angle_beta   90.00
_cell.angle_gamma   90.00
#
_symmetry.space_group_name_H-M   'P 1'
#
loop_
_entity.id
_entity.type
_entity.pdbx_description
1 polymer ?
#
loop_
_entity_poly.entity_id
_entity_poly.type
_entity_poly.pdbx_seq_one_letter_code
_entity_poly.pdbx_strand_id
1 'polypeptide(L)'
;MLPQHLRNLAGLSGAVQVEIKGPATQRAVIDAIEASYPVLTGTIRDRATQKRRALVRFFACGEDVSNESPDAPLPEAVRAGKEPFLIIGAIAGG
;
A
#
# COMPACT_ATOMS: atom_id res chain seq x y z
N MET A 1 2.99 -5.48 -2.03
CA MET A 1 2.11 -6.67 -1.92
C MET A 1 1.02 -6.41 -0.91
N LEU A 2 -0.19 -6.84 -1.20
CA LEU A 2 -1.35 -6.62 -0.33
C LEU A 2 -1.54 -7.77 0.64
N PRO A 3 -2.17 -7.52 1.81
CA PRO A 3 -2.60 -8.60 2.70
C PRO A 3 -3.54 -9.58 2.01
N GLN A 4 -3.54 -10.83 2.46
CA GLN A 4 -4.33 -11.90 1.83
C GLN A 4 -5.81 -11.56 1.75
N HIS A 5 -6.39 -11.02 2.82
CA HIS A 5 -7.82 -10.71 2.83
C HIS A 5 -8.18 -9.57 1.84
N LEU A 6 -7.27 -8.64 1.61
CA LEU A 6 -7.49 -7.58 0.63
C LEU A 6 -7.33 -8.11 -0.79
N ARG A 7 -6.38 -9.03 -1.01
CA ARG A 7 -6.26 -9.70 -2.30
C ARG A 7 -7.51 -10.49 -2.63
N ASN A 8 -8.06 -11.20 -1.66
CA ASN A 8 -9.30 -11.94 -1.85
C ASN A 8 -10.46 -11.02 -2.19
N LEU A 9 -10.57 -9.89 -1.48
CA LEU A 9 -11.63 -8.91 -1.71
C LEU A 9 -11.58 -8.34 -3.13
N ALA A 10 -10.38 -8.08 -3.63
CA ALA A 10 -10.18 -7.52 -4.97
C ALA A 10 -10.06 -8.56 -6.07
N GLY A 11 -10.13 -9.85 -5.73
CA GLY A 11 -9.99 -10.92 -6.71
C GLY A 11 -8.58 -11.10 -7.23
N LEU A 12 -7.58 -10.77 -6.41
CA LEU A 12 -6.18 -10.79 -6.82
C LEU A 12 -5.44 -11.98 -6.22
N SER A 13 -4.40 -12.43 -6.93
CA SER A 13 -3.46 -13.41 -6.42
C SER A 13 -2.04 -12.89 -6.63
N GLY A 14 -1.23 -12.90 -5.55
CA GLY A 14 0.14 -12.44 -5.62
C GLY A 14 0.31 -10.92 -5.57
N ALA A 15 1.45 -10.46 -6.06
CA ALA A 15 1.80 -9.04 -6.06
C ALA A 15 1.03 -8.27 -7.13
N VAL A 16 0.70 -7.03 -6.81
CA VAL A 16 0.02 -6.12 -7.73
C VAL A 16 1.04 -5.12 -8.26
N GLN A 17 1.01 -4.89 -9.57
CA GLN A 17 1.82 -3.86 -10.18
C GLN A 17 0.95 -2.67 -10.51
N VAL A 18 1.41 -1.48 -10.13
CA VAL A 18 0.74 -0.22 -10.45
C VAL A 18 1.72 0.73 -11.07
N GLU A 19 1.25 1.52 -12.04
CA GLU A 19 2.05 2.59 -12.63
C GLU A 19 1.87 3.86 -11.82
N ILE A 20 2.98 4.49 -11.47
CA ILE A 20 2.97 5.75 -10.74
C ILE A 20 3.49 6.84 -11.68
N LYS A 21 2.65 7.82 -11.97
CA LYS A 21 3.06 8.99 -12.73
C LYS A 21 3.52 10.06 -11.74
N GLY A 22 4.75 10.56 -11.92
CA GLY A 22 5.32 11.53 -11.00
C GLY A 22 6.06 10.87 -9.84
N PRO A 23 6.27 11.59 -8.72
CA PRO A 23 7.04 11.07 -7.60
C PRO A 23 6.40 9.83 -6.99
N ALA A 24 7.21 8.80 -6.75
CA ALA A 24 6.75 7.56 -6.12
C ALA A 24 6.79 7.73 -4.60
N THR A 25 5.62 7.89 -4.00
CA THR A 25 5.43 8.05 -2.56
C THR A 25 4.42 7.03 -2.07
N GLN A 26 4.31 6.86 -0.75
CA GLN A 26 3.27 6.00 -0.19
C GLN A 26 1.89 6.44 -0.66
N ARG A 27 1.62 7.74 -0.62
CA ARG A 27 0.33 8.29 -1.06
C ARG A 27 0.06 7.93 -2.52
N ALA A 28 1.04 8.10 -3.40
CA ALA A 28 0.88 7.81 -4.82
C ALA A 28 0.60 6.32 -5.07
N VAL A 29 1.28 5.43 -4.34
CA VAL A 29 1.05 3.99 -4.47
C VAL A 29 -0.36 3.62 -4.05
N ILE A 30 -0.81 4.13 -2.90
CA ILE A 30 -2.16 3.81 -2.40
C ILE A 30 -3.23 4.45 -3.28
N ASP A 31 -3.01 5.67 -3.77
CA ASP A 31 -3.92 6.29 -4.74
C ASP A 31 -4.08 5.42 -5.99
N ALA A 32 -2.97 4.90 -6.51
CA ALA A 32 -3.00 4.05 -7.70
C ALA A 32 -3.73 2.72 -7.43
N ILE A 33 -3.52 2.13 -6.26
CA ILE A 33 -4.21 0.90 -5.88
C ILE A 33 -5.72 1.13 -5.78
N GLU A 34 -6.13 2.21 -5.13
CA GLU A 34 -7.55 2.52 -4.97
C GLU A 34 -8.22 2.88 -6.30
N ALA A 35 -7.47 3.52 -7.20
CA ALA A 35 -7.98 3.82 -8.53
C ALA A 35 -8.18 2.57 -9.36
N SER A 36 -7.27 1.61 -9.27
CA SER A 36 -7.34 0.34 -10.01
C SER A 36 -8.31 -0.64 -9.35
N TYR A 37 -8.45 -0.59 -8.04
CA TYR A 37 -9.28 -1.51 -7.27
C TYR A 37 -10.14 -0.73 -6.28
N PRO A 38 -11.20 -0.07 -6.77
CA PRO A 38 -12.04 0.79 -5.90
C PRO A 38 -12.63 0.07 -4.68
N VAL A 39 -12.77 -1.27 -4.76
CA VAL A 39 -13.26 -2.07 -3.63
C VAL A 39 -12.35 -1.98 -2.41
N LEU A 40 -11.08 -1.61 -2.60
CA LEU A 40 -10.12 -1.47 -1.52
C LEU A 40 -10.15 -0.10 -0.85
N THR A 41 -10.93 0.85 -1.35
CA THR A 41 -11.01 2.19 -0.77
C THR A 41 -11.48 2.11 0.67
N GLY A 42 -10.72 2.71 1.59
CA GLY A 42 -11.04 2.69 3.03
C GLY A 42 -10.47 1.49 3.77
N THR A 43 -9.86 0.51 3.09
CA THR A 43 -9.32 -0.68 3.74
C THR A 43 -7.88 -0.51 4.20
N ILE A 44 -7.09 0.28 3.49
CA ILE A 44 -5.67 0.52 3.78
C ILE A 44 -5.51 1.79 4.60
N ARG A 45 -6.23 2.83 4.20
CA ARG A 45 -6.23 4.12 4.89
C ARG A 45 -7.67 4.59 5.06
N ASP A 46 -7.89 5.44 6.07
CA ASP A 46 -9.21 6.01 6.31
C ASP A 46 -9.63 6.87 5.12
N ARG A 47 -10.86 6.69 4.67
CA ARG A 47 -11.37 7.40 3.49
C ARG A 47 -11.42 8.91 3.70
N ALA A 48 -11.82 9.34 4.89
CA ALA A 48 -12.01 10.76 5.17
C ALA A 48 -10.69 11.47 5.49
N THR A 49 -9.84 10.84 6.31
CA THR A 49 -8.61 11.48 6.80
C THR A 49 -7.40 11.14 5.96
N GLN A 50 -7.46 10.10 5.14
CA GLN A 50 -6.34 9.59 4.35
C GLN A 50 -5.20 9.06 5.21
N LYS A 51 -5.45 8.81 6.49
CA LYS A 51 -4.45 8.26 7.40
C LYS A 51 -4.46 6.75 7.35
N ARG A 52 -3.28 6.15 7.45
CA ARG A 52 -3.12 4.70 7.51
C ARG A 52 -3.97 4.13 8.64
N ARG A 53 -4.64 3.04 8.37
CA ARG A 53 -5.44 2.36 9.40
C ARG A 53 -4.50 1.72 10.42
N ALA A 54 -4.93 1.67 11.68
CA ALA A 54 -4.07 1.31 12.81
C ALA A 54 -3.44 -0.09 12.69
N LEU A 55 -4.14 -1.04 12.08
CA LEU A 55 -3.67 -2.42 11.96
C LEU A 55 -2.93 -2.68 10.65
N VAL A 56 -2.71 -1.65 9.85
CA VAL A 56 -2.01 -1.75 8.57
C VAL A 56 -0.60 -1.19 8.73
N ARG A 57 0.40 -1.94 8.27
CA ARG A 57 1.80 -1.52 8.29
C ARG A 57 2.37 -1.54 6.89
N PHE A 58 3.29 -0.62 6.62
CA PHE A 58 3.99 -0.52 5.34
C PHE A 58 5.46 -0.88 5.51
N PHE A 59 5.98 -1.69 4.61
CA PHE A 59 7.39 -2.07 4.61
C PHE A 59 8.01 -1.80 3.24
N ALA A 60 9.24 -1.33 3.25
CA ALA A 60 10.05 -1.14 2.05
C ALA A 60 11.50 -1.51 2.37
N CYS A 61 12.12 -2.32 1.51
CA CYS A 61 13.49 -2.76 1.69
C CYS A 61 13.76 -3.39 3.07
N GLY A 62 12.78 -4.14 3.58
CA GLY A 62 12.90 -4.82 4.88
C GLY A 62 12.68 -3.93 6.09
N GLU A 63 12.35 -2.66 5.90
CA GLU A 63 12.13 -1.73 6.99
C GLU A 63 10.67 -1.29 7.07
N ASP A 64 10.16 -1.13 8.31
CA ASP A 64 8.83 -0.59 8.55
C ASP A 64 8.84 0.91 8.31
N VAL A 65 8.13 1.35 7.29
CA VAL A 65 8.04 2.76 6.91
C VAL A 65 6.66 3.35 7.21
N SER A 66 5.89 2.69 8.06
CA SER A 66 4.50 3.10 8.36
C SER A 66 4.39 4.50 8.95
N ASN A 67 5.39 4.94 9.70
CA ASN A 67 5.39 6.24 10.37
C ASN A 67 6.07 7.34 9.57
N GLU A 68 6.57 7.04 8.38
CA GLU A 68 7.13 8.07 7.52
C GLU A 68 6.03 8.87 6.85
N SER A 69 6.37 10.09 6.43
CA SER A 69 5.40 10.94 5.72
C SER A 69 4.88 10.22 4.47
N PRO A 70 3.56 10.24 4.23
CA PRO A 70 3.01 9.68 2.99
C PRO A 70 3.53 10.36 1.73
N ASP A 71 4.05 11.57 1.85
CA ASP A 71 4.56 12.34 0.73
C ASP A 71 6.07 12.24 0.58
N ALA A 72 6.76 11.52 1.46
CA ALA A 72 8.20 11.29 1.33
C ALA A 72 8.48 10.33 0.19
N PRO A 73 9.58 10.52 -0.57
CA PRO A 73 9.93 9.58 -1.64
C PRO A 73 10.19 8.19 -1.09
N LEU A 74 9.72 7.16 -1.80
CA LEU A 74 10.05 5.78 -1.47
C LEU A 74 11.52 5.51 -1.80
N PRO A 75 12.14 4.47 -1.18
CA PRO A 75 13.49 4.07 -1.53
C PRO A 75 13.63 3.82 -3.03
N GLU A 76 14.80 4.13 -3.57
CA GLU A 76 15.03 3.99 -5.01
C GLU A 76 14.82 2.56 -5.50
N ALA A 77 15.18 1.56 -4.71
CA ALA A 77 14.97 0.16 -5.09
C ALA A 77 13.49 -0.15 -5.30
N VAL A 78 12.60 0.46 -4.52
CA VAL A 78 11.15 0.30 -4.70
C VAL A 78 10.71 1.04 -5.96
N ARG A 79 11.19 2.28 -6.15
CA ARG A 79 10.83 3.08 -7.32
C ARG A 79 11.30 2.43 -8.62
N ALA A 80 12.46 1.76 -8.57
CA ALA A 80 13.01 1.05 -9.72
C ALA A 80 12.37 -0.31 -9.97
N GLY A 81 11.47 -0.76 -9.10
CA GLY A 81 10.83 -2.06 -9.23
C GLY A 81 11.68 -3.24 -8.79
N LYS A 82 12.81 -2.99 -8.13
CA LYS A 82 13.72 -4.05 -7.64
C LYS A 82 13.27 -4.65 -6.32
N GLU A 83 12.59 -3.86 -5.49
CA GLU A 83 12.07 -4.30 -4.21
C GLU A 83 10.58 -3.95 -4.13
N PRO A 84 9.74 -4.82 -3.55
CA PRO A 84 8.33 -4.54 -3.44
C PRO A 84 8.03 -3.55 -2.31
N PHE A 85 6.94 -2.82 -2.46
CA PHE A 85 6.31 -2.09 -1.36
C PHE A 85 5.29 -3.04 -0.75
N LEU A 86 5.45 -3.35 0.53
CA LEU A 86 4.60 -4.33 1.21
C LEU A 86 3.54 -3.63 2.05
N ILE A 87 2.31 -4.08 1.93
CA ILE A 87 1.22 -3.65 2.78
C ILE A 87 0.81 -4.87 3.58
N ILE A 88 1.01 -4.81 4.90
CA ILE A 88 0.75 -5.91 5.80
C ILE A 88 -0.40 -5.51 6.72
N GLY A 89 -1.43 -6.33 6.80
CA GLY A 89 -2.57 -6.07 7.66
C GLY A 89 -2.72 -7.13 8.72
N ALA A 90 -2.89 -6.70 9.97
CA ALA A 90 -3.34 -7.58 11.02
C ALA A 90 -4.87 -7.64 10.94
N ILE A 91 -5.40 -8.84 10.83
CA ILE A 91 -6.85 -9.03 10.75
C ILE A 91 -7.36 -9.30 12.16
N ALA A 92 -7.89 -8.27 12.79
CA ALA A 92 -8.48 -8.43 14.11
C ALA A 92 -9.79 -9.18 13.95
N GLY A 93 -9.90 -10.32 14.59
CA GLY A 93 -11.11 -11.12 14.59
C GLY A 93 -11.38 -11.87 13.29
N GLY A 94 -10.37 -12.03 12.48
CA GLY A 94 -10.54 -12.84 11.28
C GLY A 94 -9.95 -12.28 10.06
#